data_a09faba90bfd478e35a499dad7ed09cc
#
_entry.id   a09faba90bfd478e35a499dad7ed09cc
#
_cell.length_a   1.000
_cell.length_b   1.000
_cell.length_c   1.000
_cell.angle_alpha   90.00
_cell.angle_beta   90.00
_cell.angle_gamma   90.00
#
_symmetry.space_group_name_H-M   'P 1'
#
loop_
_entity.id
_entity.type
_entity.pdbx_description
1 polymer ?
#
loop_
_entity_poly.entity_id
_entity_poly.type
_entity_poly.pdbx_seq_one_letter_code
_entity_poly.pdbx_strand_id
1 'polypeptide(L)'
;DADHPANGVPFARRSTAKGLEIAQERSRIVDEAWLRRLCNRPAGLAILPIAGEAMQPTLQNGDEVIIQRLRSHDALQDGLYAVRGSSETFVRRIALDPTKNRISVLTDHPAYPSWNGVQRKAINVVGRVIWIGSQVS
;
A
#
# COMPACT_ATOMS: atom_id res chain seq x y z
N ASP A 1 -18.06 3.75 -4.54
CA ASP A 1 -18.01 3.83 -4.08
C ASP A 1 -17.89 3.68 -3.87
N ALA A 2 -17.92 3.79 -4.33
CA ALA A 2 -17.78 3.86 -4.04
C ALA A 2 -17.27 3.78 -3.62
N ASP A 3 -17.00 3.83 -3.66
CA ASP A 3 -16.49 3.86 -3.08
C ASP A 3 -16.34 3.61 -2.49
N HIS A 4 -16.39 3.37 -2.50
CA HIS A 4 -16.25 3.29 -1.69
C HIS A 4 -16.28 2.93 -1.07
N PRO A 5 -16.04 2.79 -1.13
CA PRO A 5 -16.27 2.55 -0.32
C PRO A 5 -16.22 2.32 0.18
N ALA A 6 -16.56 2.17 0.01
CA ALA A 6 -16.59 1.98 0.74
C ALA A 6 -16.32 1.63 1.09
N ASN A 7 -16.41 1.48 1.14
CA ASN A 7 -15.98 1.20 1.79
C ASN A 7 -15.36 1.33 2.10
N GLY A 8 -16.34 1.39 2.19
CA GLY A 8 -15.35 2.31 2.54
C GLY A 8 -14.68 2.24 3.86
N VAL A 9 -13.64 2.01 3.83
CA VAL A 9 -12.70 1.96 4.91
C VAL A 9 -12.44 3.38 5.38
N PRO A 10 -12.79 3.78 6.62
CA PRO A 10 -12.65 5.17 7.03
C PRO A 10 -11.23 5.71 6.89
N PHE A 11 -10.22 4.95 7.29
CA PHE A 11 -8.85 5.38 7.09
C PHE A 11 -8.53 5.52 5.61
N ALA A 12 -8.87 4.50 4.84
CA ALA A 12 -8.59 4.51 3.41
C ALA A 12 -9.34 5.64 2.72
N ARG A 13 -10.56 5.95 3.18
CA ARG A 13 -11.34 7.03 2.59
C ARG A 13 -10.68 8.38 2.84
N ARG A 14 -10.24 8.63 4.08
CA ARG A 14 -9.55 9.88 4.39
C ARG A 14 -8.21 9.97 3.68
N SER A 15 -7.47 8.88 3.71
CA SER A 15 -6.18 8.82 3.00
C SER A 15 -6.37 8.97 1.51
N THR A 16 -7.45 8.39 0.98
CA THR A 16 -7.72 8.47 -0.46
C THR A 16 -8.03 9.89 -0.87
N ALA A 17 -8.89 10.58 -0.12
CA ALA A 17 -9.24 11.95 -0.47
C ALA A 17 -8.01 12.85 -0.45
N LYS A 18 -7.24 12.78 0.63
CA LYS A 18 -6.03 13.58 0.74
C LYS A 18 -4.96 13.12 -0.23
N GLY A 19 -4.83 11.82 -0.42
CA GLY A 19 -3.85 11.26 -1.33
C GLY A 19 -4.15 11.61 -2.77
N LEU A 20 -5.42 11.64 -3.16
CA LEU A 20 -5.80 12.06 -4.50
C LEU A 20 -5.46 13.52 -4.74
N GLU A 21 -5.70 14.38 -3.76
CA GLU A 21 -5.33 15.79 -3.89
C GLU A 21 -3.83 15.95 -4.09
N ILE A 22 -3.03 15.28 -3.27
CA ILE A 22 -1.58 15.33 -3.39
C ILE A 22 -1.11 14.74 -4.71
N ALA A 23 -1.70 13.63 -5.11
CA ALA A 23 -1.34 12.99 -6.37
C ALA A 23 -1.69 13.89 -7.55
N GLN A 24 -2.82 14.58 -7.49
CA GLN A 24 -3.21 15.52 -8.53
C GLN A 24 -2.27 16.73 -8.59
N GLU A 25 -1.87 17.22 -7.43
CA GLU A 25 -0.90 18.30 -7.38
C GLU A 25 0.45 17.88 -7.97
N ARG A 26 0.90 16.69 -7.61
CA ARG A 26 2.15 16.15 -8.12
C ARG A 26 2.07 15.84 -9.62
N SER A 27 0.89 15.47 -10.12
CA SER A 27 0.74 15.22 -11.54
C SER A 27 0.83 16.47 -12.38
N ARG A 28 0.68 17.64 -11.78
CA ARG A 28 0.95 18.92 -12.49
C ARG A 28 2.43 19.13 -12.68
N ILE A 29 3.25 18.57 -11.78
CA ILE A 29 4.70 18.69 -11.84
C ILE A 29 5.29 17.51 -12.59
N VAL A 30 4.70 16.34 -12.41
CA VAL A 30 5.14 15.10 -13.02
C VAL A 30 4.24 14.79 -14.20
N ASP A 31 4.86 14.46 -15.31
CA ASP A 31 4.17 14.12 -16.54
C ASP A 31 3.12 13.01 -16.31
N GLU A 32 1.93 13.23 -16.83
CA GLU A 32 0.84 12.25 -16.78
C GLU A 32 1.25 10.91 -17.36
N ALA A 33 2.09 10.92 -18.40
CA ALA A 33 2.61 9.70 -18.97
C ALA A 33 3.45 8.91 -17.97
N TRP A 34 4.14 9.59 -17.06
CA TRP A 34 4.90 8.92 -16.01
C TRP A 34 3.96 8.15 -15.07
N LEU A 35 2.84 8.79 -14.67
CA LEU A 35 1.86 8.11 -13.83
C LEU A 35 1.26 6.90 -14.52
N ARG A 36 1.01 7.00 -15.82
CA ARG A 36 0.47 5.87 -16.58
C ARG A 36 1.45 4.71 -16.70
N ARG A 37 2.74 5.00 -16.68
CA ARG A 37 3.74 3.94 -16.64
C ARG A 37 3.78 3.23 -15.30
N LEU A 38 3.42 3.93 -14.22
CA LEU A 38 3.37 3.32 -12.90
C LEU A 38 2.17 2.41 -12.72
N CYS A 39 1.03 2.76 -13.30
CA CYS A 39 -0.19 2.01 -13.09
C CYS A 39 -1.15 2.19 -14.25
N ASN A 40 -2.08 1.23 -14.37
CA ASN A 40 -3.11 1.26 -15.40
C ASN A 40 -4.39 1.95 -14.93
N ARG A 41 -4.47 2.29 -13.64
CA ARG A 41 -5.69 2.81 -13.05
C ARG A 41 -5.39 3.99 -12.14
N PRO A 42 -5.12 5.17 -12.72
CA PRO A 42 -4.75 6.34 -11.91
C PRO A 42 -5.79 6.72 -10.85
N ALA A 43 -7.07 6.42 -11.12
CA ALA A 43 -8.13 6.77 -10.18
C ALA A 43 -8.07 6.00 -8.85
N GLY A 44 -7.34 4.88 -8.82
CA GLY A 44 -7.20 4.07 -7.61
C GLY A 44 -5.97 4.38 -6.78
N LEU A 45 -5.32 5.51 -7.03
CA LEU A 45 -4.09 5.85 -6.35
C LEU A 45 -4.34 6.56 -5.02
N ALA A 46 -3.47 6.31 -4.06
CA ALA A 46 -3.44 7.06 -2.81
C ALA A 46 -2.00 7.17 -2.33
N ILE A 47 -1.72 8.21 -1.57
CA ILE A 47 -0.41 8.40 -0.96
C ILE A 47 -0.52 8.04 0.52
N LEU A 48 0.43 7.24 0.98
CA LEU A 48 0.46 6.78 2.36
C LEU A 48 1.82 7.13 2.96
N PRO A 49 1.84 7.90 4.06
CA PRO A 49 3.08 8.16 4.75
C PRO A 49 3.53 6.95 5.56
N ILE A 50 4.83 6.76 5.64
CA ILE A 50 5.41 5.67 6.41
C ILE A 50 5.76 6.17 7.80
N ALA A 51 5.23 5.49 8.81
CA ALA A 51 5.53 5.75 10.20
C ALA A 51 6.21 4.53 10.81
N GLY A 52 7.24 4.78 11.62
CA GLY A 52 7.94 3.71 12.30
C GLY A 52 9.06 3.09 11.47
N GLU A 53 9.60 1.99 11.97
CA GLU A 53 10.84 1.41 11.47
C GLU A 53 10.70 -0.03 11.02
N ALA A 54 9.48 -0.56 11.01
CA ALA A 54 9.26 -1.99 10.75
C ALA A 54 9.73 -2.44 9.37
N MET A 55 9.79 -1.52 8.41
CA MET A 55 10.17 -1.86 7.05
C MET A 55 11.57 -1.35 6.68
N GLN A 56 12.36 -0.91 7.65
CA GLN A 56 13.75 -0.55 7.38
C GLN A 56 14.55 -1.81 7.02
N PRO A 57 15.49 -1.71 6.10
CA PRO A 57 15.99 -0.49 5.44
C PRO A 57 15.21 -0.10 4.18
N THR A 58 14.22 -0.86 3.77
CA THR A 58 13.49 -0.62 2.52
C THR A 58 12.70 0.68 2.58
N LEU A 59 12.04 0.92 3.69
CA LEU A 59 11.26 2.14 3.92
C LEU A 59 11.70 2.77 5.23
N GLN A 60 11.91 4.07 5.21
CA GLN A 60 12.30 4.84 6.39
C GLN A 60 11.10 5.59 6.93
N ASN A 61 11.11 5.87 8.23
CA ASN A 61 10.11 6.75 8.81
C ASN A 61 10.13 8.09 8.08
N GLY A 62 8.96 8.57 7.66
CA GLY A 62 8.86 9.82 6.91
C GLY A 62 8.85 9.64 5.41
N ASP A 63 9.15 8.45 4.91
CA ASP A 63 8.98 8.17 3.49
C ASP A 63 7.50 8.21 3.13
N GLU A 64 7.23 8.33 1.84
CA GLU A 64 5.89 8.20 1.30
C GLU A 64 5.85 7.11 0.25
N VAL A 65 4.73 6.42 0.17
CA VAL A 65 4.50 5.46 -0.90
C VAL A 65 3.23 5.84 -1.64
N ILE A 66 3.20 5.52 -2.92
CA ILE A 66 1.96 5.57 -3.69
C ILE A 66 1.46 4.14 -3.75
N ILE A 67 0.21 3.95 -3.38
CA ILE A 67 -0.42 2.66 -3.47
C ILE A 67 -1.51 2.70 -4.53
N GLN A 68 -1.69 1.57 -5.19
CA GLN A 68 -2.82 1.35 -6.07
C GLN A 68 -3.77 0.41 -5.36
N ARG A 69 -5.02 0.86 -5.16
CA ARG A 69 -6.01 0.04 -4.48
C ARG A 69 -6.29 -1.23 -5.24
N LEU A 70 -6.43 -2.29 -4.49
CA LEU A 70 -6.83 -3.57 -5.05
C LEU A 70 -8.33 -3.59 -5.29
N ARG A 71 -8.71 -4.22 -6.38
CA ARG A 71 -10.09 -4.61 -6.62
C ARG A 71 -10.29 -6.04 -6.13
N SER A 72 -11.55 -6.42 -5.94
CA SER A 72 -11.88 -7.72 -5.37
C SER A 72 -11.33 -8.90 -6.17
N HIS A 73 -11.14 -8.72 -7.48
CA HIS A 73 -10.64 -9.78 -8.35
C HIS A 73 -9.13 -9.70 -8.62
N ASP A 74 -8.46 -8.71 -8.07
CA ASP A 74 -7.02 -8.59 -8.26
C ASP A 74 -6.30 -9.66 -7.47
N ALA A 75 -5.38 -10.36 -8.13
CA ALA A 75 -4.55 -11.35 -7.47
C ALA A 75 -3.37 -10.69 -6.77
N LEU A 76 -2.97 -11.27 -5.64
CA LEU A 76 -1.76 -10.82 -4.96
C LEU A 76 -0.53 -11.42 -5.61
N GLN A 77 0.56 -10.69 -5.52
CA GLN A 77 1.90 -11.13 -5.93
C GLN A 77 2.85 -10.83 -4.78
N ASP A 78 4.04 -11.40 -4.84
CA ASP A 78 5.07 -11.02 -3.88
C ASP A 78 5.41 -9.54 -4.05
N GLY A 79 5.49 -8.82 -2.95
CA GLY A 79 5.80 -7.40 -3.01
C GLY A 79 5.34 -6.65 -1.78
N LEU A 80 5.40 -5.33 -1.86
CA LEU A 80 4.98 -4.45 -0.77
C LEU A 80 3.51 -4.06 -0.95
N TYR A 81 2.78 -4.13 0.14
CA TYR A 81 1.35 -3.82 0.15
C TYR A 81 0.98 -3.01 1.39
N ALA A 82 -0.03 -2.18 1.22
CA ALA A 82 -0.68 -1.54 2.36
C ALA A 82 -1.67 -2.54 2.97
N VAL A 83 -1.55 -2.73 4.27
CA VAL A 83 -2.37 -3.67 5.03
C VAL A 83 -3.08 -2.90 6.11
N ARG A 84 -4.38 -3.12 6.23
CA ARG A 84 -5.17 -2.43 7.23
C ARG A 84 -5.22 -3.24 8.51
N GLY A 85 -4.78 -2.61 9.60
CA GLY A 85 -4.94 -3.15 10.92
C GLY A 85 -6.24 -2.70 11.56
N SER A 86 -6.36 -2.88 12.87
CA SER A 86 -7.59 -2.52 13.59
C SER A 86 -7.81 -1.01 13.67
N SER A 87 -6.73 -0.23 13.73
CA SER A 87 -6.84 1.22 13.91
C SER A 87 -5.98 2.01 12.92
N GLU A 88 -5.13 1.35 12.15
CA GLU A 88 -4.22 2.03 11.24
C GLU A 88 -3.91 1.17 10.04
N THR A 89 -3.37 1.80 9.01
CA THR A 89 -2.88 1.10 7.82
C THR A 89 -1.36 1.22 7.79
N PHE A 90 -0.71 0.12 7.49
CA PHE A 90 0.74 0.08 7.44
C PHE A 90 1.20 -0.72 6.23
N VAL A 91 2.47 -0.56 5.87
CA VAL A 91 3.04 -1.27 4.72
C VAL A 91 3.82 -2.48 5.22
N ARG A 92 3.61 -3.60 4.57
CA ARG A 92 4.32 -4.85 4.86
C ARG A 92 4.66 -5.56 3.56
N ARG A 93 5.64 -6.44 3.65
CA ARG A 93 5.98 -7.29 2.52
C ARG A 93 5.10 -8.52 2.55
N ILE A 94 4.52 -8.84 1.41
CA ILE A 94 3.69 -10.04 1.28
C ILE A 94 4.43 -11.05 0.42
N ALA A 95 4.50 -12.27 0.90
CA ALA A 95 5.05 -13.40 0.15
C ALA A 95 3.98 -14.47 0.06
N LEU A 96 3.79 -15.01 -1.12
CA LEU A 96 2.80 -16.04 -1.37
C LEU A 96 3.41 -17.41 -1.19
N ASP A 97 2.65 -18.33 -0.60
CA ASP A 97 3.02 -19.75 -0.58
C ASP A 97 2.39 -20.39 -1.81
N PRO A 98 3.19 -20.81 -2.79
CA PRO A 98 2.64 -21.35 -4.02
C PRO A 98 1.97 -22.71 -3.87
N THR A 99 2.23 -23.39 -2.77
CA THR A 99 1.68 -24.74 -2.54
C THR A 99 0.42 -24.74 -1.67
N LYS A 100 0.11 -23.58 -1.05
CA LYS A 100 -1.02 -23.44 -0.15
C LYS A 100 -1.68 -22.09 -0.39
N ASN A 101 -2.96 -22.01 -0.08
CA ASN A 101 -3.66 -20.72 -0.21
C ASN A 101 -3.39 -19.86 1.03
N ARG A 102 -2.12 -19.56 1.27
CA ARG A 102 -1.67 -18.79 2.43
C ARG A 102 -0.65 -17.77 2.01
N ILE A 103 -0.51 -16.74 2.83
CA ILE A 103 0.47 -15.68 2.61
C ILE A 103 1.27 -15.45 3.88
N SER A 104 2.46 -14.89 3.71
CA SER A 104 3.24 -14.39 4.82
C SER A 104 3.22 -12.87 4.78
N VAL A 105 3.07 -12.25 5.96
CA VAL A 105 3.09 -10.80 6.11
C VAL A 105 4.36 -10.48 6.88
N LEU A 106 5.31 -9.87 6.19
CA LEU A 106 6.67 -9.77 6.67
C LEU A 106 7.07 -8.33 6.93
N THR A 107 7.87 -8.15 7.97
CA THR A 107 8.60 -6.92 8.20
C THR A 107 10.01 -7.10 7.64
N ASP A 108 10.59 -6.02 7.11
CA ASP A 108 11.97 -6.07 6.64
C ASP A 108 12.97 -5.87 7.78
N HIS A 109 12.55 -5.22 8.85
CA HIS A 109 13.39 -5.04 10.02
C HIS A 109 13.28 -6.25 10.94
N PRO A 110 14.40 -6.93 11.24
CA PRO A 110 14.34 -8.20 11.96
C PRO A 110 13.86 -8.09 13.41
N ALA A 111 13.87 -6.89 13.98
CA ALA A 111 13.39 -6.68 15.35
C ALA A 111 11.86 -6.66 15.45
N TYR A 112 11.15 -6.61 14.32
CA TYR A 112 9.69 -6.54 14.30
C TYR A 112 9.11 -7.89 13.92
N PRO A 113 7.92 -8.23 14.43
CA PRO A 113 7.32 -9.53 14.14
C PRO A 113 6.80 -9.64 12.71
N SER A 114 6.93 -10.84 12.17
CA SER A 114 6.34 -11.22 10.90
C SER A 114 5.36 -12.36 11.14
N TRP A 115 4.35 -12.48 10.29
CA TRP A 115 3.37 -13.55 10.38
C TRP A 115 3.47 -14.42 9.14
N ASN A 116 3.78 -15.70 9.36
CA ASN A 116 3.95 -16.67 8.28
C ASN A 116 2.72 -17.53 8.15
N GLY A 117 2.36 -17.87 6.91
CA GLY A 117 1.34 -18.86 6.65
C GLY A 117 -0.05 -18.49 7.12
N VAL A 118 -0.44 -17.22 7.02
CA VAL A 118 -1.79 -16.80 7.38
C VAL A 118 -2.72 -16.95 6.20
N GLN A 119 -4.01 -17.12 6.50
CA GLN A 119 -5.02 -17.20 5.45
C GLN A 119 -5.19 -15.83 4.80
N ARG A 120 -5.31 -15.82 3.49
CA ARG A 120 -5.47 -14.58 2.73
C ARG A 120 -6.65 -13.75 3.25
N LYS A 121 -7.77 -14.41 3.55
CA LYS A 121 -8.97 -13.71 3.98
C LYS A 121 -8.88 -13.13 5.40
N ALA A 122 -7.89 -13.55 6.17
CA ALA A 122 -7.69 -13.02 7.52
C ALA A 122 -7.00 -11.66 7.52
N ILE A 123 -6.45 -11.25 6.39
CA ILE A 123 -5.68 -10.02 6.24
C ILE A 123 -6.40 -9.10 5.26
N ASN A 124 -6.58 -7.86 5.67
CA ASN A 124 -7.20 -6.85 4.81
C ASN A 124 -6.11 -6.10 4.04
N VAL A 125 -5.84 -6.53 2.83
CA VAL A 125 -4.85 -5.90 1.96
C VAL A 125 -5.55 -4.84 1.13
N VAL A 126 -5.14 -3.60 1.32
CA VAL A 126 -5.82 -2.43 0.75
C VAL A 126 -5.30 -2.09 -0.65
N GLY A 127 -3.99 -2.14 -0.82
CA GLY A 127 -3.41 -1.73 -2.08
C GLY A 127 -1.97 -2.17 -2.21
N ARG A 128 -1.48 -2.13 -3.45
CA ARG A 128 -0.11 -2.48 -3.77
C ARG A 128 0.74 -1.22 -3.84
N VAL A 129 1.93 -1.27 -3.27
CA VAL A 129 2.88 -0.16 -3.37
C VAL A 129 3.47 -0.18 -4.78
N ILE A 130 3.36 0.95 -5.47
CA ILE A 130 3.86 1.09 -6.83
C ILE A 130 4.96 2.15 -6.95
N TRP A 131 5.20 2.91 -5.89
CA TRP A 131 6.23 3.95 -5.90
C TRP A 131 6.64 4.27 -4.47
N ILE A 132 7.91 4.56 -4.28
CA ILE A 132 8.47 4.92 -2.97
C ILE A 132 9.24 6.22 -3.16
N GLY A 133 9.01 7.17 -2.26
CA GLY A 133 9.73 8.43 -2.26
C GLY A 133 10.24 8.78 -0.88
N SER A 134 11.42 9.37 -0.84
CA SER A 134 12.04 9.84 0.37
C SER A 134 12.38 11.30 0.24
N GLN A 135 12.24 12.04 1.34
CA GLN A 135 12.68 13.42 1.36
C GLN A 135 14.18 13.46 1.61
N VAL A 136 14.81 14.36 0.90
CA VAL A 136 16.21 14.69 1.16
C VAL A 136 16.22 15.81 2.19
N SER A 137 16.81 15.55 3.32
CA SER A 137 16.89 16.55 4.39
C SER A 137 18.26 17.16 4.47
#